data_03967b82ff4e3384f1aa8e4d23be02fd
#
_entry.id   03967b82ff4e3384f1aa8e4d23be02fd
#
_cell.length_a   1.000
_cell.length_b   1.000
_cell.length_c   1.000
_cell.angle_alpha   90.00
_cell.angle_beta   90.00
_cell.angle_gamma   90.00
#
_symmetry.space_group_name_H-M   'P 1'
#
loop_
_entity.id
_entity.type
_entity.pdbx_description
1 polymer ?
#
loop_
_entity_poly.entity_id
_entity_poly.type
_entity_poly.pdbx_seq_one_letter_code
_entity_poly.pdbx_strand_id
1 'polypeptide(L)'
;MVRKTTLILPIGGLAAAATLIAAQQPSALAQAQPGLWEISGAPGSRAPVRQCVADVAALARYEHRSRSCSAKVLKDAGTSAQIDYNCAGTGFGHSEINVLTPRSLRISTQGISDGLPFNYVLQAHRVDDCPKSASASRH
;
A
#
# COMPACT_ATOMS: atom_id res chain seq x y z
N MET A 1 4.68 -43.33 59.13
CA MET A 1 3.97 -42.21 58.48
C MET A 1 4.78 -41.74 57.29
N VAL A 2 4.36 -42.13 56.10
CA VAL A 2 5.07 -41.73 54.86
C VAL A 2 4.34 -40.53 54.24
N ARG A 3 5.00 -39.36 54.23
CA ARG A 3 4.46 -38.14 53.55
C ARG A 3 4.73 -38.27 52.04
N LYS A 4 3.65 -38.43 51.27
CA LYS A 4 3.68 -38.32 49.80
C LYS A 4 3.84 -36.83 49.42
N THR A 5 4.97 -36.43 48.91
CA THR A 5 5.21 -35.13 48.35
C THR A 5 4.78 -35.18 46.87
N THR A 6 3.68 -34.55 46.54
CA THR A 6 3.21 -34.43 45.14
C THR A 6 4.00 -33.27 44.47
N LEU A 7 4.86 -33.64 43.51
CA LEU A 7 5.56 -32.67 42.66
C LEU A 7 4.63 -32.19 41.57
N ILE A 8 4.21 -30.90 41.63
CA ILE A 8 3.45 -30.25 40.59
C ILE A 8 4.44 -29.63 39.62
N LEU A 9 4.54 -30.19 38.41
CA LEU A 9 5.27 -29.55 37.29
C LEU A 9 4.45 -28.41 36.72
N PRO A 10 5.01 -27.21 36.54
CA PRO A 10 4.33 -26.16 35.78
C PRO A 10 4.44 -26.47 34.28
N ILE A 11 3.30 -26.60 33.63
CA ILE A 11 3.18 -26.68 32.18
C ILE A 11 3.44 -25.28 31.64
N GLY A 12 4.67 -25.03 31.15
CA GLY A 12 5.02 -23.80 30.45
C GLY A 12 4.33 -23.75 29.11
N GLY A 13 3.30 -22.91 28.99
CA GLY A 13 2.67 -22.64 27.72
C GLY A 13 3.63 -21.84 26.81
N LEU A 14 4.03 -22.42 25.67
CA LEU A 14 4.68 -21.67 24.59
C LEU A 14 3.62 -20.76 23.96
N ALA A 15 3.69 -19.46 24.27
CA ALA A 15 2.97 -18.44 23.53
C ALA A 15 3.67 -18.28 22.17
N ALA A 16 3.07 -18.81 21.10
CA ALA A 16 3.51 -18.53 19.75
C ALA A 16 3.22 -17.05 19.43
N ALA A 17 4.23 -16.21 19.42
CA ALA A 17 4.13 -14.84 18.94
C ALA A 17 3.95 -14.89 17.42
N ALA A 18 2.72 -14.67 16.94
CA ALA A 18 2.46 -14.46 15.53
C ALA A 18 3.04 -13.09 15.14
N THR A 19 4.18 -13.08 14.45
CA THR A 19 4.74 -11.87 13.85
C THR A 19 3.87 -11.49 12.65
N LEU A 20 3.04 -10.47 12.83
CA LEU A 20 2.35 -9.83 11.72
C LEU A 20 3.42 -9.16 10.85
N ILE A 21 3.69 -9.74 9.68
CA ILE A 21 4.51 -9.09 8.65
C ILE A 21 3.64 -8.00 8.05
N ALA A 22 3.73 -6.79 8.60
CA ALA A 22 3.12 -5.62 7.98
C ALA A 22 3.77 -5.38 6.62
N ALA A 23 2.94 -5.17 5.58
CA ALA A 23 3.42 -4.77 4.27
C ALA A 23 4.26 -3.49 4.43
N GLN A 24 5.50 -3.52 3.93
CA GLN A 24 6.41 -2.38 4.05
C GLN A 24 5.89 -1.22 3.19
N GLN A 25 5.57 -0.13 3.84
CA GLN A 25 5.20 1.13 3.18
C GLN A 25 6.42 2.05 3.19
N PRO A 26 6.79 2.65 2.03
CA PRO A 26 7.86 3.65 2.00
C PRO A 26 7.57 4.83 2.91
N SER A 27 8.56 5.30 3.65
CA SER A 27 8.43 6.47 4.53
C SER A 27 8.11 7.74 3.76
N ALA A 28 8.55 7.85 2.51
CA ALA A 28 8.20 8.94 1.61
C ALA A 28 6.67 9.09 1.45
N LEU A 29 5.94 7.97 1.31
CA LEU A 29 4.48 8.00 1.17
C LEU A 29 3.75 8.37 2.48
N ALA A 30 4.38 8.18 3.64
CA ALA A 30 3.80 8.60 4.91
C ALA A 30 3.65 10.14 5.03
N GLN A 31 4.36 10.90 4.20
CA GLN A 31 4.23 12.37 4.13
C GLN A 31 2.99 12.81 3.35
N ALA A 32 2.42 11.96 2.50
CA ALA A 32 1.24 12.27 1.71
C ALA A 32 -0.04 12.05 2.53
N GLN A 33 -0.98 12.98 2.40
CA GLN A 33 -2.22 12.99 3.19
C GLN A 33 -3.31 12.18 2.50
N PRO A 34 -4.02 11.28 3.19
CA PRO A 34 -5.25 10.68 2.69
C PRO A 34 -6.31 11.74 2.35
N GLY A 35 -7.22 11.42 1.45
CA GLY A 35 -8.31 12.31 1.07
C GLY A 35 -8.83 12.08 -0.34
N LEU A 36 -9.49 13.08 -0.89
CA LEU A 36 -9.94 13.09 -2.27
C LEU A 36 -8.81 13.57 -3.18
N TRP A 37 -8.40 12.72 -4.07
CA TRP A 37 -7.29 12.96 -4.99
C TRP A 37 -7.80 13.05 -6.43
N GLU A 38 -7.25 14.00 -7.18
CA GLU A 38 -7.40 14.12 -8.61
C GLU A 38 -6.17 13.50 -9.28
N ILE A 39 -6.39 12.48 -10.11
CA ILE A 39 -5.34 11.64 -10.69
C ILE A 39 -5.40 11.77 -12.20
N SER A 40 -4.29 12.13 -12.82
CA SER A 40 -4.13 12.23 -14.27
C SER A 40 -2.99 11.33 -14.76
N GLY A 41 -3.02 10.98 -16.05
CA GLY A 41 -2.01 10.18 -16.72
C GLY A 41 -2.30 8.68 -16.76
N ALA A 42 -3.40 8.22 -16.17
CA ALA A 42 -3.82 6.82 -16.26
C ALA A 42 -4.20 6.44 -17.70
N PRO A 43 -3.84 5.23 -18.18
CA PRO A 43 -4.20 4.76 -19.50
C PRO A 43 -5.73 4.78 -19.71
N GLY A 44 -6.17 5.20 -20.91
CA GLY A 44 -7.59 5.25 -21.27
C GLY A 44 -8.37 6.43 -20.67
N SER A 45 -7.77 7.23 -19.80
CA SER A 45 -8.41 8.42 -19.22
C SER A 45 -7.87 9.69 -19.89
N ARG A 46 -8.75 10.44 -20.55
CA ARG A 46 -8.41 11.73 -21.17
C ARG A 46 -8.53 12.91 -20.22
N ALA A 47 -9.24 12.73 -19.12
CA ALA A 47 -9.46 13.74 -18.09
C ALA A 47 -9.02 13.20 -16.74
N PRO A 48 -8.64 14.08 -15.78
CA PRO A 48 -8.35 13.65 -14.43
C PRO A 48 -9.53 12.91 -13.78
N VAL A 49 -9.21 11.89 -13.00
CA VAL A 49 -10.19 11.10 -12.24
C VAL A 49 -10.11 11.49 -10.79
N ARG A 50 -11.24 11.74 -10.15
CA ARG A 50 -11.32 11.98 -8.70
C ARG A 50 -11.58 10.66 -7.97
N GLN A 51 -10.76 10.39 -7.00
CA GLN A 51 -10.84 9.16 -6.19
C GLN A 51 -10.59 9.47 -4.72
N CYS A 52 -11.41 8.90 -3.85
CA CYS A 52 -11.12 8.89 -2.43
C CYS A 52 -10.01 7.87 -2.14
N VAL A 53 -8.91 8.34 -1.58
CA VAL A 53 -7.71 7.56 -1.28
C VAL A 53 -7.49 7.57 0.23
N ALA A 54 -7.80 6.46 0.86
CA ALA A 54 -7.56 6.28 2.29
C ALA A 54 -6.13 5.81 2.57
N ASP A 55 -5.62 4.96 1.69
CA ASP A 55 -4.25 4.47 1.73
C ASP A 55 -3.49 4.99 0.51
N VAL A 56 -2.62 5.98 0.74
CA VAL A 56 -1.83 6.59 -0.33
C VAL A 56 -0.88 5.60 -1.00
N ALA A 57 -0.49 4.52 -0.32
CA ALA A 57 0.31 3.46 -0.90
C ALA A 57 -0.39 2.74 -2.06
N ALA A 58 -1.72 2.79 -2.13
CA ALA A 58 -2.48 2.26 -3.27
C ALA A 58 -2.17 2.99 -4.58
N LEU A 59 -1.78 4.27 -4.53
CA LEU A 59 -1.38 5.04 -5.71
C LEU A 59 -0.07 4.50 -6.32
N ALA A 60 0.82 3.95 -5.50
CA ALA A 60 2.07 3.36 -5.97
C ALA A 60 1.89 2.06 -6.75
N ARG A 61 0.73 1.42 -6.63
CA ARG A 61 0.32 0.22 -7.38
C ARG A 61 -1.01 0.44 -8.10
N TYR A 62 -1.16 1.60 -8.70
CA TYR A 62 -2.43 2.09 -9.24
C TYR A 62 -3.07 1.12 -10.25
N GLU A 63 -2.28 0.48 -11.11
CA GLU A 63 -2.77 -0.52 -12.07
C GLU A 63 -3.47 -1.70 -11.37
N HIS A 64 -2.95 -2.11 -10.20
CA HIS A 64 -3.45 -3.23 -9.40
C HIS A 64 -4.12 -2.77 -8.09
N ARG A 65 -4.63 -1.54 -8.01
CA ARG A 65 -5.14 -0.94 -6.76
C ARG A 65 -6.28 -1.71 -6.09
N SER A 66 -7.03 -2.49 -6.87
CA SER A 66 -8.13 -3.34 -6.38
C SER A 66 -7.70 -4.78 -6.05
N ARG A 67 -6.41 -5.10 -6.16
CA ARG A 67 -5.88 -6.45 -5.97
C ARG A 67 -5.07 -6.56 -4.68
N SER A 68 -4.97 -7.78 -4.16
CA SER A 68 -4.04 -8.07 -3.07
C SER A 68 -2.64 -8.23 -3.62
N CYS A 69 -1.72 -7.40 -3.16
CA CYS A 69 -0.34 -7.41 -3.60
C CYS A 69 0.62 -7.42 -2.41
N SER A 70 1.74 -8.10 -2.58
CA SER A 70 2.92 -7.92 -1.74
C SER A 70 3.78 -6.81 -2.32
N ALA A 71 4.43 -6.01 -1.49
CA ALA A 71 5.32 -4.95 -1.94
C ALA A 71 6.67 -5.05 -1.22
N LYS A 72 7.74 -4.77 -1.96
CA LYS A 72 9.11 -4.67 -1.47
C LYS A 72 9.63 -3.27 -1.75
N VAL A 73 10.05 -2.58 -0.71
CA VAL A 73 10.72 -1.28 -0.82
C VAL A 73 12.16 -1.50 -1.23
N LEU A 74 12.55 -0.98 -2.39
CA LEU A 74 13.92 -1.05 -2.92
C LEU A 74 14.74 0.15 -2.53
N LYS A 75 14.10 1.33 -2.50
CA LYS A 75 14.72 2.59 -2.12
C LYS A 75 13.69 3.44 -1.39
N ASP A 76 14.14 4.09 -0.32
CA ASP A 76 13.33 5.00 0.46
C ASP A 76 14.24 6.14 0.96
N ALA A 77 14.17 7.28 0.28
CA ALA A 77 15.08 8.40 0.50
C ALA A 77 14.30 9.72 0.55
N GLY A 78 13.95 10.15 1.76
CA GLY A 78 13.29 11.44 1.98
C GLY A 78 11.92 11.53 1.30
N THR A 79 11.86 12.19 0.15
CA THR A 79 10.63 12.40 -0.63
C THR A 79 10.48 11.47 -1.83
N SER A 80 11.42 10.55 -2.03
CA SER A 80 11.39 9.59 -3.14
C SER A 80 11.48 8.17 -2.65
N ALA A 81 10.79 7.25 -3.34
CA ALA A 81 10.85 5.82 -3.06
C ALA A 81 10.75 5.00 -4.35
N GLN A 82 11.28 3.79 -4.31
CA GLN A 82 11.11 2.79 -5.36
C GLN A 82 10.57 1.51 -4.72
N ILE A 83 9.55 0.95 -5.33
CA ILE A 83 8.94 -0.30 -4.88
C ILE A 83 8.77 -1.28 -6.05
N ASP A 84 8.98 -2.55 -5.76
CA ASP A 84 8.46 -3.66 -6.56
C ASP A 84 7.22 -4.21 -5.86
N TYR A 85 6.22 -4.58 -6.63
CA TYR A 85 5.04 -5.24 -6.09
C TYR A 85 4.60 -6.42 -6.97
N ASN A 86 4.03 -7.42 -6.33
CA ASN A 86 3.51 -8.62 -6.99
C ASN A 86 2.08 -8.88 -6.49
N CYS A 87 1.18 -9.07 -7.44
CA CYS A 87 -0.23 -9.29 -7.19
C CYS A 87 -0.58 -10.70 -7.67
N ALA A 88 -0.82 -11.63 -6.73
CA ALA A 88 -1.00 -13.05 -7.03
C ALA A 88 -1.99 -13.29 -8.18
N GLY A 89 -1.51 -13.93 -9.26
CA GLY A 89 -2.32 -14.32 -10.41
C GLY A 89 -2.72 -13.19 -11.36
N THR A 90 -2.37 -11.94 -11.10
CA THR A 90 -2.80 -10.78 -11.92
C THR A 90 -1.66 -9.96 -12.49
N GLY A 91 -0.47 -10.08 -11.95
CA GLY A 91 0.70 -9.41 -12.47
C GLY A 91 1.62 -8.82 -11.41
N PHE A 92 2.49 -7.95 -11.85
CA PHE A 92 3.50 -7.31 -11.02
C PHE A 92 3.86 -5.95 -11.60
N GLY A 93 4.52 -5.11 -10.81
CA GLY A 93 5.00 -3.83 -11.28
C GLY A 93 6.15 -3.27 -10.46
N HIS A 94 6.76 -2.27 -11.05
CA HIS A 94 7.77 -1.41 -10.44
C HIS A 94 7.27 0.02 -10.46
N SER A 95 7.40 0.73 -9.35
CA SER A 95 6.99 2.13 -9.26
C SER A 95 8.07 2.99 -8.62
N GLU A 96 8.33 4.12 -9.25
CA GLU A 96 9.13 5.22 -8.71
C GLU A 96 8.20 6.35 -8.27
N ILE A 97 8.29 6.71 -6.99
CA ILE A 97 7.39 7.67 -6.36
C ILE A 97 8.19 8.89 -5.95
N ASN A 98 7.68 10.07 -6.31
CA ASN A 98 8.18 11.35 -5.84
C ASN A 98 7.06 12.12 -5.14
N VAL A 99 7.24 12.39 -3.87
CA VAL A 99 6.36 13.23 -3.05
C VAL A 99 6.82 14.66 -3.22
N LEU A 100 6.12 15.44 -4.02
CA LEU A 100 6.45 16.84 -4.31
C LEU A 100 6.03 17.74 -3.14
N THR A 101 4.85 17.46 -2.59
CA THR A 101 4.31 18.06 -1.38
C THR A 101 3.43 17.01 -0.67
N PRO A 102 2.99 17.21 0.58
CA PRO A 102 2.02 16.31 1.21
C PRO A 102 0.70 16.12 0.44
N ARG A 103 0.46 16.96 -0.55
CA ARG A 103 -0.76 16.97 -1.38
C ARG A 103 -0.48 16.77 -2.87
N SER A 104 0.74 16.40 -3.25
CA SER A 104 1.12 16.28 -4.67
C SER A 104 2.17 15.19 -4.86
N LEU A 105 1.87 14.23 -5.74
CA LEU A 105 2.71 13.09 -6.07
C LEU A 105 2.93 12.99 -7.58
N ARG A 106 4.11 12.49 -7.94
CA ARG A 106 4.40 11.99 -9.29
C ARG A 106 4.85 10.55 -9.17
N ILE A 107 4.22 9.65 -9.93
CA ILE A 107 4.52 8.22 -9.89
C ILE A 107 4.75 7.72 -11.31
N SER A 108 5.94 7.19 -11.57
CA SER A 108 6.27 6.46 -12.78
C SER A 108 6.10 4.97 -12.49
N THR A 109 5.27 4.27 -13.24
CA THR A 109 4.96 2.87 -13.00
C THR A 109 4.99 2.05 -14.28
N GLN A 110 5.48 0.82 -14.16
CA GLN A 110 5.57 -0.13 -15.27
C GLN A 110 5.44 -1.57 -14.77
N GLY A 111 5.02 -2.47 -15.63
CA GLY A 111 4.90 -3.88 -15.27
C GLY A 111 4.02 -4.67 -16.22
N ILE A 112 3.41 -5.72 -15.68
CA ILE A 112 2.46 -6.59 -16.37
C ILE A 112 1.16 -6.63 -15.59
N SER A 113 0.05 -6.43 -16.28
CA SER A 113 -1.31 -6.53 -15.74
C SER A 113 -2.14 -7.45 -16.64
N ASP A 114 -2.65 -8.55 -16.06
CA ASP A 114 -3.42 -9.58 -16.78
C ASP A 114 -2.74 -10.05 -18.10
N GLY A 115 -1.42 -10.23 -18.06
CA GLY A 115 -0.61 -10.66 -19.20
C GLY A 115 -0.21 -9.56 -20.19
N LEU A 116 -0.64 -8.32 -19.98
CA LEU A 116 -0.34 -7.19 -20.86
C LEU A 116 0.65 -6.22 -20.19
N PRO A 117 1.65 -5.70 -20.93
CA PRO A 117 2.57 -4.71 -20.40
C PRO A 117 1.89 -3.36 -20.23
N PHE A 118 2.28 -2.64 -19.17
CA PHE A 118 1.91 -1.25 -18.96
C PHE A 118 3.14 -0.40 -18.61
N ASN A 119 3.10 0.87 -18.98
CA ASN A 119 4.09 1.88 -18.61
C ASN A 119 3.45 3.25 -18.73
N TYR A 120 3.34 3.97 -17.62
CA TYR A 120 2.79 5.33 -17.60
C TYR A 120 3.24 6.13 -16.39
N VAL A 121 2.96 7.43 -16.42
CA VAL A 121 3.24 8.36 -15.32
C VAL A 121 1.95 8.95 -14.82
N LEU A 122 1.72 8.82 -13.52
CA LEU A 122 0.62 9.50 -12.83
C LEU A 122 1.11 10.81 -12.23
N GLN A 123 0.23 11.79 -12.28
CA GLN A 123 0.28 12.98 -11.44
C GLN A 123 -0.99 13.00 -10.58
N ALA A 124 -0.81 13.11 -9.28
CA ALA A 124 -1.91 13.06 -8.34
C ALA A 124 -1.86 14.27 -7.40
N HIS A 125 -3.00 14.93 -7.24
CA HIS A 125 -3.16 16.09 -6.37
C HIS A 125 -4.33 15.86 -5.41
N ARG A 126 -4.07 16.04 -4.13
CA ARG A 126 -5.14 16.04 -3.12
C ARG A 126 -5.92 17.35 -3.23
N VAL A 127 -7.21 17.24 -3.49
CA VAL A 127 -8.08 18.40 -3.71
C VAL A 127 -9.01 18.69 -2.55
N ASP A 128 -9.38 17.67 -1.77
CA ASP A 128 -10.30 17.80 -0.63
C ASP A 128 -10.21 16.60 0.32
N ASP A 129 -11.01 16.60 1.37
CA ASP A 129 -11.28 15.42 2.17
C ASP A 129 -12.24 14.48 1.42
N CYS A 130 -12.20 13.20 1.78
CA CYS A 130 -13.17 12.24 1.23
C CYS A 130 -14.58 12.61 1.66
N PRO A 131 -15.58 12.51 0.74
CA PRO A 131 -16.99 12.66 1.11
C PRO A 131 -17.38 11.67 2.20
N LYS A 132 -18.23 12.09 3.16
CA LYS A 132 -18.69 11.24 4.28
C LYS A 132 -19.40 9.97 3.79
N SER A 133 -20.09 10.01 2.65
CA SER A 133 -20.74 8.87 2.02
C SER A 133 -19.75 7.80 1.53
N ALA A 134 -18.54 8.17 1.12
CA ALA A 134 -17.50 7.24 0.69
C ALA A 134 -16.85 6.49 1.87
N SER A 135 -16.88 7.06 3.07
CA SER A 135 -16.38 6.41 4.29
C SER A 135 -17.33 5.33 4.83
N ALA A 136 -18.63 5.41 4.52
CA ALA A 136 -19.65 4.46 4.97
C ALA A 136 -19.69 3.16 4.17
N SER A 137 -19.12 3.10 2.98
CA SER A 137 -19.14 1.91 2.10
C SER A 137 -17.98 0.93 2.34
N ARG A 138 -17.30 1.02 3.49
CA ARG A 138 -16.16 0.16 3.85
C ARG A 138 -16.46 -0.84 4.96
N HIS A 139 -17.69 -1.33 5.02
CA HIS A 139 -18.04 -2.45 5.93
C HIS A 139 -18.28 -3.71 5.13
#